data_a8e411aa7c4d75dacaa01d0db97d752b
#
_entry.id   a8e411aa7c4d75dacaa01d0db97d752b
#
_cell.length_a   1.000
_cell.length_b   1.000
_cell.length_c   1.000
_cell.angle_alpha   90.00
_cell.angle_beta   90.00
_cell.angle_gamma   90.00
#
_symmetry.space_group_name_H-M   'P 1'
#
loop_
_entity.id
_entity.type
_entity.pdbx_description
1 polymer ?
#
loop_
_entity_poly.entity_id
_entity_poly.type
_entity_poly.pdbx_seq_one_letter_code
_entity_poly.pdbx_strand_id
1 'polypeptide(L)'
;MREQYKDTKIKVYPGQADTLYQRVIARFLQEEKDVTQIKEDWFKIQPKLVIFGAGHVAIQLLRIAKFLDFYTIMIDDREEFADPEKLSQADEVYCRDFHDIEDILPEQDNAFYVVVTRGHANDRLCAETVLRRPYLYLGMIGSKGKVAKTFEIMKEEGYSEEQISTIHAPIGLKIGARTPEEIAISIAAEMIAIKNHETESTMSKELFETKESGVLCIITKKSGSSPRGVGSMMLVTKDGIIGSIGGGNLEKTVMEEAPSMKEITRKKYDLSNAQSATLGMICGGKNEILYVPV
;
A
#
# COMPACT_ATOMS: atom_id res chain seq x y z
N MET A 1 33.75 -3.40 9.79
CA MET A 1 32.35 -2.97 9.84
C MET A 1 31.47 -3.49 8.68
N ARG A 2 32.02 -3.85 7.49
CA ARG A 2 31.21 -4.39 6.35
C ARG A 2 30.94 -5.90 6.37
N GLU A 3 31.64 -6.68 7.20
CA GLU A 3 31.51 -8.15 7.19
C GLU A 3 30.46 -8.72 8.15
N GLN A 4 30.05 -7.99 9.17
CA GLN A 4 29.05 -8.43 10.16
C GLN A 4 27.60 -8.44 9.65
N TYR A 5 27.30 -7.82 8.48
CA TYR A 5 25.94 -7.66 7.95
C TYR A 5 25.73 -8.31 6.58
N LYS A 6 26.63 -9.22 6.17
CA LYS A 6 26.50 -9.97 4.89
C LYS A 6 25.26 -10.88 4.83
N ASP A 7 24.65 -11.23 5.97
CA ASP A 7 23.49 -12.11 6.03
C ASP A 7 22.14 -11.37 6.23
N THR A 8 22.15 -10.07 6.46
CA THR A 8 20.92 -9.28 6.38
C THR A 8 20.63 -9.00 4.92
N LYS A 9 19.60 -9.63 4.37
CA LYS A 9 19.05 -9.36 3.03
C LYS A 9 18.44 -7.94 2.96
N ILE A 10 19.21 -6.91 3.30
CA ILE A 10 18.82 -5.52 3.07
C ILE A 10 18.98 -5.31 1.57
N LYS A 11 17.87 -5.44 0.83
CA LYS A 11 17.82 -5.05 -0.58
C LYS A 11 17.97 -3.54 -0.66
N VAL A 12 19.19 -3.08 -0.86
CA VAL A 12 19.44 -1.69 -1.26
C VAL A 12 19.01 -1.59 -2.73
N TYR A 13 17.87 -0.98 -2.98
CA TYR A 13 17.41 -0.74 -4.35
C TYR A 13 18.34 0.27 -5.03
N PRO A 14 18.89 -0.03 -6.21
CA PRO A 14 19.74 0.90 -6.95
C PRO A 14 18.97 2.19 -7.28
N GLY A 15 19.51 3.35 -6.91
CA GLY A 15 18.94 4.66 -7.17
C GLY A 15 18.22 5.33 -6.00
N GLN A 16 18.09 4.68 -4.85
CA GLN A 16 17.50 5.23 -3.64
C GLN A 16 18.55 5.49 -2.55
N ALA A 17 19.62 6.20 -2.88
CA ALA A 17 20.49 6.76 -1.87
C ALA A 17 19.67 7.77 -1.06
N ASP A 18 19.58 7.59 0.28
CA ASP A 18 18.94 8.52 1.21
C ASP A 18 17.41 8.40 1.43
N THR A 19 16.85 7.22 1.34
CA THR A 19 15.46 7.01 1.79
C THR A 19 15.35 7.10 3.32
N LEU A 20 14.15 7.40 3.81
CA LEU A 20 13.87 7.41 5.26
C LEU A 20 14.26 6.06 5.91
N TYR A 21 13.97 4.93 5.24
CA TYR A 21 14.37 3.61 5.70
C TYR A 21 15.89 3.47 5.87
N GLN A 22 16.66 3.91 4.87
CA GLN A 22 18.14 3.86 4.96
C GLN A 22 18.67 4.72 6.09
N ARG A 23 18.11 5.91 6.32
CA ARG A 23 18.47 6.78 7.44
C ARG A 23 18.18 6.12 8.79
N VAL A 24 17.02 5.46 8.92
CA VAL A 24 16.67 4.69 10.12
C VAL A 24 17.65 3.55 10.36
N ILE A 25 17.95 2.74 9.34
CA ILE A 25 18.92 1.64 9.47
C ILE A 25 20.32 2.17 9.82
N ALA A 26 20.77 3.25 9.16
CA ALA A 26 22.05 3.89 9.46
C ALA A 26 22.13 4.33 10.94
N ARG A 27 21.03 4.89 11.47
CA ARG A 27 20.94 5.32 12.87
C ARG A 27 21.02 4.14 13.82
N PHE A 28 20.33 3.01 13.54
CA PHE A 28 20.41 1.79 14.33
C PHE A 28 21.84 1.23 14.37
N LEU A 29 22.52 1.20 13.22
CA LEU A 29 23.92 0.76 13.13
C LEU A 29 24.86 1.68 13.89
N GLN A 30 24.65 3.00 13.80
CA GLN A 30 25.46 3.98 14.53
C GLN A 30 25.36 3.84 16.05
N GLU A 31 24.19 3.46 16.57
CA GLU A 31 23.94 3.26 17.99
C GLU A 31 24.15 1.79 18.43
N GLU A 32 24.68 0.93 17.54
CA GLU A 32 24.90 -0.51 17.77
C GLU A 32 23.64 -1.25 18.23
N LYS A 33 22.46 -0.82 17.75
CA LYS A 33 21.17 -1.43 18.07
C LYS A 33 20.77 -2.46 17.03
N ASP A 34 19.96 -3.41 17.47
CA ASP A 34 19.48 -4.52 16.65
C ASP A 34 18.49 -4.02 15.58
N VAL A 35 18.90 -4.07 14.30
CA VAL A 35 18.11 -3.66 13.15
C VAL A 35 16.90 -4.56 12.87
N THR A 36 16.87 -5.79 13.39
CA THR A 36 15.73 -6.71 13.22
C THR A 36 14.47 -6.22 13.92
N GLN A 37 14.59 -5.20 14.77
CA GLN A 37 13.46 -4.53 15.41
C GLN A 37 12.65 -3.64 14.45
N ILE A 38 13.19 -3.38 13.27
CA ILE A 38 12.56 -2.60 12.20
C ILE A 38 12.12 -3.55 11.09
N LYS A 39 10.81 -3.61 10.84
CA LYS A 39 10.29 -4.39 9.73
C LYS A 39 10.42 -3.58 8.44
N GLU A 40 11.05 -4.14 7.42
CA GLU A 40 11.16 -3.52 6.09
C GLU A 40 9.78 -3.21 5.52
N ASP A 41 8.79 -4.07 5.75
CA ASP A 41 7.41 -3.90 5.30
C ASP A 41 6.76 -2.60 5.79
N TRP A 42 7.18 -2.06 6.93
CA TRP A 42 6.68 -0.76 7.40
C TRP A 42 7.07 0.41 6.50
N PHE A 43 8.13 0.26 5.72
CA PHE A 43 8.69 1.28 4.83
C PHE A 43 8.40 1.02 3.35
N LYS A 44 7.58 0.03 3.04
CA LYS A 44 7.15 -0.20 1.65
C LYS A 44 6.32 0.97 1.16
N ILE A 45 6.65 1.43 -0.03
CA ILE A 45 5.94 2.50 -0.73
C ILE A 45 4.51 2.04 -1.03
N GLN A 46 3.65 3.04 -1.30
CA GLN A 46 2.34 2.88 -1.90
C GLN A 46 2.32 1.75 -2.94
N PRO A 47 1.39 0.82 -2.82
CA PRO A 47 1.25 -0.21 -3.83
C PRO A 47 0.90 0.44 -5.17
N LYS A 48 1.48 -0.08 -6.25
CA LYS A 48 1.08 0.29 -7.60
C LYS A 48 -0.23 -0.40 -7.94
N LEU A 49 -1.15 0.36 -8.53
CA LEU A 49 -2.38 -0.15 -9.10
C LEU A 49 -2.33 -0.05 -10.61
N VAL A 50 -2.33 -1.18 -11.28
CA VAL A 50 -2.50 -1.26 -12.73
C VAL A 50 -3.95 -1.56 -13.04
N ILE A 51 -4.57 -0.73 -13.89
CA ILE A 51 -5.94 -0.91 -14.34
C ILE A 51 -5.91 -1.19 -15.84
N PHE A 52 -6.30 -2.39 -16.23
CA PHE A 52 -6.49 -2.78 -17.62
C PHE A 52 -7.90 -2.42 -18.06
N GLY A 53 -8.00 -1.53 -19.04
CA GLY A 53 -9.23 -0.89 -19.50
C GLY A 53 -9.43 0.49 -18.88
N ALA A 54 -9.92 1.45 -19.70
CA ALA A 54 -10.21 2.82 -19.30
C ALA A 54 -11.69 3.17 -19.48
N GLY A 55 -12.57 2.19 -19.25
CA GLY A 55 -14.03 2.39 -19.29
C GLY A 55 -14.59 3.06 -18.04
N HIS A 56 -15.92 3.15 -17.96
CA HIS A 56 -16.61 3.86 -16.86
C HIS A 56 -16.19 3.41 -15.45
N VAL A 57 -16.12 2.09 -15.21
CA VAL A 57 -15.71 1.57 -13.90
C VAL A 57 -14.24 1.93 -13.59
N ALA A 58 -13.36 1.82 -14.60
CA ALA A 58 -11.95 2.13 -14.46
C ALA A 58 -11.71 3.61 -14.07
N ILE A 59 -12.43 4.54 -14.69
CA ILE A 59 -12.35 5.98 -14.39
C ILE A 59 -12.78 6.26 -12.94
N GLN A 60 -13.86 5.64 -12.48
CA GLN A 60 -14.31 5.85 -11.10
C GLN A 60 -13.33 5.19 -10.10
N LEU A 61 -12.78 4.02 -10.43
CA LEU A 61 -11.77 3.37 -9.62
C LEU A 61 -10.48 4.20 -9.55
N LEU A 62 -10.04 4.80 -10.66
CA LEU A 62 -8.90 5.70 -10.69
C LEU A 62 -9.05 6.85 -9.68
N ARG A 63 -10.21 7.51 -9.63
CA ARG A 63 -10.50 8.60 -8.68
C ARG A 63 -10.38 8.14 -7.23
N ILE A 64 -10.95 6.98 -6.93
CA ILE A 64 -10.88 6.39 -5.57
C ILE A 64 -9.45 5.96 -5.25
N ALA A 65 -8.74 5.36 -6.19
CA ALA A 65 -7.36 4.93 -6.02
C ALA A 65 -6.43 6.12 -5.73
N LYS A 66 -6.61 7.25 -6.41
CA LYS A 66 -5.86 8.49 -6.12
C LYS A 66 -6.18 9.04 -4.73
N PHE A 67 -7.45 9.00 -4.31
CA PHE A 67 -7.84 9.37 -2.94
C PHE A 67 -7.22 8.44 -1.88
N LEU A 68 -6.98 7.18 -2.23
CA LEU A 68 -6.32 6.16 -1.39
C LEU A 68 -4.80 6.15 -1.53
N ASP A 69 -4.23 7.13 -2.22
CA ASP A 69 -2.79 7.26 -2.46
C ASP A 69 -2.14 6.11 -3.24
N PHE A 70 -2.84 5.41 -4.13
CA PHE A 70 -2.20 4.47 -5.04
C PHE A 70 -1.42 5.18 -6.14
N TYR A 71 -0.24 4.65 -6.50
CA TYR A 71 0.40 4.97 -7.76
C TYR A 71 -0.33 4.23 -8.87
N THR A 72 -0.90 4.95 -9.82
CA THR A 72 -1.88 4.42 -10.77
C THR A 72 -1.32 4.35 -12.20
N ILE A 73 -1.46 3.19 -12.82
CA ILE A 73 -1.08 2.93 -14.22
C ILE A 73 -2.34 2.50 -14.96
N MET A 74 -2.73 3.26 -15.98
CA MET A 74 -3.89 2.98 -16.83
C MET A 74 -3.43 2.44 -18.18
N ILE A 75 -4.02 1.33 -18.63
CA ILE A 75 -3.70 0.71 -19.92
C ILE A 75 -4.99 0.39 -20.66
N ASP A 76 -5.14 0.89 -21.89
CA ASP A 76 -6.25 0.53 -22.79
C ASP A 76 -5.70 0.39 -24.23
N ASP A 77 -6.27 -0.51 -25.01
CA ASP A 77 -5.86 -0.76 -26.40
C ASP A 77 -6.46 0.25 -27.40
N ARG A 78 -7.30 1.17 -26.92
CA ARG A 78 -8.00 2.16 -27.72
C ARG A 78 -7.54 3.57 -27.40
N GLU A 79 -7.08 4.28 -28.41
CA GLU A 79 -6.52 5.64 -28.28
C GLU A 79 -7.51 6.63 -27.65
N GLU A 80 -8.81 6.55 -28.01
CA GLU A 80 -9.84 7.43 -27.47
C GLU A 80 -10.13 7.21 -25.97
N PHE A 81 -9.73 6.07 -25.39
CA PHE A 81 -9.86 5.72 -23.98
C PHE A 81 -8.54 5.91 -23.21
N ALA A 82 -7.41 5.55 -23.80
CA ALA A 82 -6.08 5.78 -23.25
C ALA A 82 -5.57 7.22 -23.50
N ASP A 83 -6.45 8.19 -23.27
CA ASP A 83 -6.17 9.61 -23.47
C ASP A 83 -5.63 10.25 -22.19
N PRO A 84 -4.35 10.71 -22.18
CA PRO A 84 -3.76 11.32 -20.99
C PRO A 84 -4.47 12.58 -20.49
N GLU A 85 -5.15 13.33 -21.38
CA GLU A 85 -5.92 14.50 -20.95
C GLU A 85 -7.17 14.10 -20.16
N LYS A 86 -7.88 13.05 -20.61
CA LYS A 86 -9.04 12.50 -19.89
C LYS A 86 -8.67 11.76 -18.62
N LEU A 87 -7.49 11.12 -18.60
CA LEU A 87 -6.96 10.35 -17.49
C LEU A 87 -5.87 11.12 -16.71
N SER A 88 -5.94 12.45 -16.68
CA SER A 88 -4.93 13.35 -16.10
C SER A 88 -4.65 13.11 -14.60
N GLN A 89 -5.50 12.37 -13.92
CA GLN A 89 -5.26 11.95 -12.52
C GLN A 89 -4.36 10.71 -12.40
N ALA A 90 -4.21 9.92 -13.47
CA ALA A 90 -3.31 8.77 -13.46
C ALA A 90 -1.85 9.22 -13.45
N ASP A 91 -0.99 8.43 -12.80
CA ASP A 91 0.45 8.70 -12.80
C ASP A 91 1.07 8.28 -14.13
N GLU A 92 0.57 7.21 -14.74
CA GLU A 92 0.99 6.75 -16.07
C GLU A 92 -0.23 6.30 -16.89
N VAL A 93 -0.20 6.59 -18.20
CA VAL A 93 -1.25 6.18 -19.16
C VAL A 93 -0.57 5.58 -20.37
N TYR A 94 -0.98 4.38 -20.76
CA TYR A 94 -0.45 3.69 -21.92
C TYR A 94 -1.58 3.28 -22.88
N CYS A 95 -1.43 3.64 -24.15
CA CYS A 95 -2.20 3.07 -25.26
C CYS A 95 -1.39 1.89 -25.82
N ARG A 96 -1.76 0.66 -25.43
CA ARG A 96 -1.01 -0.56 -25.80
C ARG A 96 -1.97 -1.71 -26.04
N ASP A 97 -1.65 -2.54 -27.04
CA ASP A 97 -2.28 -3.85 -27.20
C ASP A 97 -1.97 -4.71 -25.96
N PHE A 98 -2.97 -5.38 -25.41
CA PHE A 98 -2.81 -6.22 -24.22
C PHE A 98 -1.89 -7.43 -24.43
N HIS A 99 -1.52 -7.76 -25.67
CA HIS A 99 -0.46 -8.73 -25.99
C HIS A 99 0.95 -8.17 -25.82
N ASP A 100 1.11 -6.86 -25.70
CA ASP A 100 2.41 -6.16 -25.66
C ASP A 100 2.49 -5.20 -24.45
N ILE A 101 2.32 -5.73 -23.24
CA ILE A 101 2.28 -4.95 -22.00
C ILE A 101 3.29 -5.40 -20.94
N GLU A 102 4.01 -6.50 -21.16
CA GLU A 102 4.86 -7.11 -20.12
C GLU A 102 5.96 -6.16 -19.61
N ASP A 103 6.50 -5.32 -20.50
CA ASP A 103 7.60 -4.40 -20.21
C ASP A 103 7.20 -3.17 -19.36
N ILE A 104 5.90 -2.84 -19.34
CA ILE A 104 5.38 -1.69 -18.59
C ILE A 104 4.75 -2.08 -17.25
N LEU A 105 4.60 -3.38 -16.97
CA LEU A 105 4.01 -3.84 -15.71
C LEU A 105 5.04 -3.87 -14.58
N PRO A 106 4.67 -3.44 -13.36
CA PRO A 106 5.57 -3.48 -12.21
C PRO A 106 5.95 -4.91 -11.83
N GLU A 107 7.21 -5.10 -11.41
CA GLU A 107 7.74 -6.38 -10.89
C GLU A 107 7.69 -6.46 -9.34
N GLN A 108 6.84 -5.68 -8.72
CA GLN A 108 6.73 -5.59 -7.26
C GLN A 108 5.74 -6.61 -6.72
N ASP A 109 6.07 -7.26 -5.62
CA ASP A 109 5.23 -8.23 -4.92
C ASP A 109 3.97 -7.62 -4.26
N ASN A 110 3.94 -6.29 -4.09
CA ASN A 110 2.81 -5.53 -3.54
C ASN A 110 1.97 -4.82 -4.61
N ALA A 111 2.12 -5.18 -5.89
CA ALA A 111 1.34 -4.60 -6.97
C ALA A 111 -0.11 -5.11 -6.97
N PHE A 112 -1.04 -4.23 -7.30
CA PHE A 112 -2.45 -4.50 -7.48
C PHE A 112 -2.81 -4.43 -8.96
N TYR A 113 -3.58 -5.40 -9.42
CA TYR A 113 -4.02 -5.47 -10.81
C TYR A 113 -5.54 -5.59 -10.86
N VAL A 114 -6.16 -4.72 -11.65
CA VAL A 114 -7.61 -4.69 -11.88
C VAL A 114 -7.88 -4.83 -13.38
N VAL A 115 -8.55 -5.90 -13.75
CA VAL A 115 -8.91 -6.22 -15.14
C VAL A 115 -10.38 -5.85 -15.35
N VAL A 116 -10.61 -4.77 -16.10
CA VAL A 116 -11.94 -4.24 -16.42
C VAL A 116 -12.00 -3.82 -17.90
N THR A 117 -11.44 -4.68 -18.78
CA THR A 117 -11.34 -4.42 -20.21
C THR A 117 -12.69 -4.58 -20.90
N ARG A 118 -12.72 -4.24 -22.20
CA ARG A 118 -13.85 -4.54 -23.08
C ARG A 118 -13.71 -5.91 -23.70
N GLY A 119 -14.31 -6.93 -23.07
CA GLY A 119 -14.41 -8.25 -23.67
C GLY A 119 -13.55 -9.32 -22.97
N HIS A 120 -14.08 -10.56 -23.00
CA HIS A 120 -13.55 -11.65 -22.18
C HIS A 120 -12.19 -12.18 -22.61
N ALA A 121 -11.86 -12.05 -23.91
CA ALA A 121 -10.56 -12.47 -24.43
C ALA A 121 -9.44 -11.60 -23.82
N ASN A 122 -9.64 -10.30 -23.79
CA ASN A 122 -8.68 -9.36 -23.20
C ASN A 122 -8.63 -9.49 -21.67
N ASP A 123 -9.78 -9.71 -21.01
CA ASP A 123 -9.81 -9.93 -19.55
C ASP A 123 -8.96 -11.17 -19.18
N ARG A 124 -9.13 -12.28 -19.92
CA ARG A 124 -8.34 -13.49 -19.71
C ARG A 124 -6.85 -13.25 -19.97
N LEU A 125 -6.50 -12.66 -21.11
CA LEU A 125 -5.12 -12.37 -21.49
C LEU A 125 -4.40 -11.53 -20.43
N CYS A 126 -5.03 -10.45 -19.94
CA CYS A 126 -4.48 -9.63 -18.88
C CYS A 126 -4.26 -10.42 -17.58
N ALA A 127 -5.24 -11.24 -17.18
CA ALA A 127 -5.12 -12.06 -15.99
C ALA A 127 -3.98 -13.09 -16.12
N GLU A 128 -3.84 -13.76 -17.26
CA GLU A 128 -2.76 -14.71 -17.56
C GLU A 128 -1.39 -14.03 -17.52
N THR A 129 -1.29 -12.82 -18.05
CA THR A 129 -0.04 -12.04 -18.01
C THR A 129 0.36 -11.71 -16.57
N VAL A 130 -0.60 -11.35 -15.71
CA VAL A 130 -0.34 -11.07 -14.30
C VAL A 130 0.03 -12.34 -13.51
N LEU A 131 -0.58 -13.49 -13.78
CA LEU A 131 -0.26 -14.75 -13.08
C LEU A 131 1.20 -15.21 -13.23
N ARG A 132 1.95 -14.68 -14.20
CA ARG A 132 3.36 -15.00 -14.44
C ARG A 132 4.35 -14.16 -13.63
N ARG A 133 3.86 -13.22 -12.81
CA ARG A 133 4.67 -12.29 -12.03
C ARG A 133 4.23 -12.21 -10.57
N PRO A 134 5.03 -11.64 -9.68
CA PRO A 134 4.58 -11.39 -8.31
C PRO A 134 3.51 -10.29 -8.29
N TYR A 135 2.50 -10.47 -7.44
CA TYR A 135 1.44 -9.50 -7.18
C TYR A 135 0.82 -9.73 -5.80
N LEU A 136 0.17 -8.70 -5.27
CA LEU A 136 -0.59 -8.81 -4.03
C LEU A 136 -2.08 -9.05 -4.30
N TYR A 137 -2.61 -8.48 -5.38
CA TYR A 137 -4.02 -8.57 -5.74
C TYR A 137 -4.20 -8.63 -7.25
N LEU A 138 -5.04 -9.55 -7.70
CA LEU A 138 -5.51 -9.63 -9.07
C LEU A 138 -7.03 -9.79 -9.07
N GLY A 139 -7.74 -8.74 -9.51
CA GLY A 139 -9.19 -8.76 -9.64
C GLY A 139 -9.65 -8.68 -11.09
N MET A 140 -10.63 -9.49 -11.47
CA MET A 140 -11.17 -9.52 -12.83
C MET A 140 -12.68 -9.32 -12.83
N ILE A 141 -13.17 -8.40 -13.69
CA ILE A 141 -14.59 -8.14 -13.84
C ILE A 141 -15.29 -9.26 -14.60
N GLY A 142 -16.53 -9.56 -14.23
CA GLY A 142 -17.35 -10.50 -14.98
C GLY A 142 -18.58 -10.94 -14.22
N SER A 143 -19.60 -11.40 -14.93
CA SER A 143 -20.70 -12.14 -14.31
C SER A 143 -20.20 -13.53 -13.89
N LYS A 144 -20.86 -14.17 -12.91
CA LYS A 144 -20.48 -15.51 -12.44
C LYS A 144 -20.33 -16.52 -13.59
N GLY A 145 -21.26 -16.52 -14.57
CA GLY A 145 -21.19 -17.43 -15.71
C GLY A 145 -20.02 -17.15 -16.64
N LYS A 146 -19.68 -15.89 -16.83
CA LYS A 146 -18.53 -15.47 -17.65
C LYS A 146 -17.20 -15.84 -16.98
N VAL A 147 -17.08 -15.59 -15.67
CA VAL A 147 -15.92 -15.99 -14.89
C VAL A 147 -15.71 -17.49 -14.93
N ALA A 148 -16.77 -18.28 -14.72
CA ALA A 148 -16.69 -19.75 -14.78
C ALA A 148 -16.15 -20.23 -16.13
N LYS A 149 -16.67 -19.70 -17.24
CA LYS A 149 -16.20 -20.04 -18.58
C LYS A 149 -14.74 -19.63 -18.82
N THR A 150 -14.33 -18.45 -18.33
CA THR A 150 -12.93 -18.02 -18.43
C THR A 150 -12.00 -18.97 -17.67
N PHE A 151 -12.39 -19.38 -16.47
CA PHE A 151 -11.60 -20.31 -15.65
C PHE A 151 -11.54 -21.73 -16.25
N GLU A 152 -12.60 -22.20 -16.92
CA GLU A 152 -12.58 -23.45 -17.68
C GLU A 152 -11.51 -23.39 -18.78
N ILE A 153 -11.49 -22.32 -19.58
CA ILE A 153 -10.49 -22.15 -20.64
C ILE A 153 -9.07 -22.10 -20.06
N MET A 154 -8.86 -21.36 -18.99
CA MET A 154 -7.54 -21.28 -18.33
C MET A 154 -7.07 -22.65 -17.83
N LYS A 155 -7.97 -23.50 -17.30
CA LYS A 155 -7.64 -24.87 -16.91
C LYS A 155 -7.25 -25.72 -18.12
N GLU A 156 -7.97 -25.62 -19.25
CA GLU A 156 -7.64 -26.31 -20.50
C GLU A 156 -6.26 -25.85 -21.04
N GLU A 157 -5.85 -24.61 -20.82
CA GLU A 157 -4.55 -24.05 -21.18
C GLU A 157 -3.43 -24.37 -20.15
N GLY A 158 -3.74 -25.12 -19.08
CA GLY A 158 -2.75 -25.66 -18.15
C GLY A 158 -2.53 -24.86 -16.87
N TYR A 159 -3.32 -23.81 -16.59
CA TYR A 159 -3.28 -23.12 -15.30
C TYR A 159 -3.86 -24.00 -14.19
N SER A 160 -3.17 -24.09 -13.07
CA SER A 160 -3.61 -24.87 -11.92
C SER A 160 -4.82 -24.24 -11.21
N GLU A 161 -5.60 -25.05 -10.49
CA GLU A 161 -6.69 -24.51 -9.66
C GLU A 161 -6.18 -23.55 -8.58
N GLU A 162 -4.98 -23.79 -8.07
CA GLU A 162 -4.33 -22.91 -7.08
C GLU A 162 -4.08 -21.53 -7.70
N GLN A 163 -3.47 -21.45 -8.89
CA GLN A 163 -3.25 -20.19 -9.59
C GLN A 163 -4.57 -19.46 -9.89
N ILE A 164 -5.56 -20.16 -10.41
CA ILE A 164 -6.87 -19.58 -10.75
C ILE A 164 -7.59 -19.07 -9.49
N SER A 165 -7.47 -19.75 -8.36
CA SER A 165 -8.10 -19.36 -7.10
C SER A 165 -7.56 -18.06 -6.50
N THR A 166 -6.38 -17.59 -6.95
CA THR A 166 -5.84 -16.29 -6.53
C THR A 166 -6.50 -15.10 -7.24
N ILE A 167 -7.28 -15.35 -8.31
CA ILE A 167 -7.98 -14.31 -9.04
C ILE A 167 -9.29 -13.98 -8.32
N HIS A 168 -9.44 -12.75 -7.86
CA HIS A 168 -10.70 -12.23 -7.31
C HIS A 168 -11.70 -11.97 -8.44
N ALA A 169 -12.57 -12.94 -8.72
CA ALA A 169 -13.57 -12.85 -9.79
C ALA A 169 -14.90 -13.53 -9.41
N PRO A 170 -16.03 -12.88 -9.56
CA PRO A 170 -16.23 -11.48 -9.93
C PRO A 170 -15.56 -10.51 -8.94
N ILE A 171 -14.83 -9.52 -9.47
CA ILE A 171 -14.11 -8.52 -8.68
C ILE A 171 -15.02 -7.73 -7.74
N GLY A 172 -14.52 -7.40 -6.56
CA GLY A 172 -15.16 -6.53 -5.58
C GLY A 172 -16.01 -7.26 -4.54
N LEU A 173 -16.17 -6.63 -3.39
CA LEU A 173 -17.01 -7.15 -2.31
C LEU A 173 -18.50 -7.16 -2.71
N LYS A 174 -19.25 -8.15 -2.22
CA LYS A 174 -20.69 -8.31 -2.50
C LYS A 174 -21.52 -7.30 -1.69
N ILE A 175 -21.55 -6.04 -2.12
CA ILE A 175 -22.31 -4.94 -1.48
C ILE A 175 -23.60 -4.59 -2.24
N GLY A 176 -23.94 -5.31 -3.31
CA GLY A 176 -25.11 -5.04 -4.14
C GLY A 176 -24.90 -3.93 -5.18
N ALA A 177 -23.65 -3.61 -5.49
CA ALA A 177 -23.25 -2.58 -6.46
C ALA A 177 -23.87 -2.80 -7.86
N ARG A 178 -24.37 -1.71 -8.48
CA ARG A 178 -25.04 -1.73 -9.79
C ARG A 178 -24.48 -0.68 -10.76
N THR A 179 -24.10 0.50 -10.25
CA THR A 179 -23.53 1.57 -11.09
C THR A 179 -22.02 1.47 -11.18
N PRO A 180 -21.36 2.09 -12.17
CA PRO A 180 -19.90 2.11 -12.24
C PRO A 180 -19.24 2.65 -10.98
N GLU A 181 -19.81 3.66 -10.33
CA GLU A 181 -19.34 4.25 -9.08
C GLU A 181 -19.43 3.24 -7.92
N GLU A 182 -20.56 2.56 -7.78
CA GLU A 182 -20.78 1.55 -6.74
C GLU A 182 -19.85 0.34 -6.94
N ILE A 183 -19.66 -0.09 -8.20
CA ILE A 183 -18.72 -1.16 -8.54
C ILE A 183 -17.29 -0.74 -8.19
N ALA A 184 -16.88 0.47 -8.52
CA ALA A 184 -15.56 0.99 -8.16
C ALA A 184 -15.35 1.04 -6.64
N ILE A 185 -16.38 1.41 -5.86
CA ILE A 185 -16.35 1.36 -4.39
C ILE A 185 -16.19 -0.08 -3.90
N SER A 186 -16.91 -1.05 -4.49
CA SER A 186 -16.82 -2.45 -4.09
C SER A 186 -15.43 -3.03 -4.35
N ILE A 187 -14.81 -2.67 -5.48
CA ILE A 187 -13.44 -3.04 -5.83
C ILE A 187 -12.44 -2.41 -4.85
N ALA A 188 -12.56 -1.11 -4.61
CA ALA A 188 -11.68 -0.40 -3.69
C ALA A 188 -11.77 -0.96 -2.26
N ALA A 189 -12.97 -1.33 -1.81
CA ALA A 189 -13.16 -1.95 -0.50
C ALA A 189 -12.48 -3.33 -0.40
N GLU A 190 -12.54 -4.16 -1.45
CA GLU A 190 -11.82 -5.43 -1.52
C GLU A 190 -10.29 -5.21 -1.52
N MET A 191 -9.80 -4.27 -2.33
CA MET A 191 -8.38 -3.89 -2.35
C MET A 191 -7.88 -3.42 -0.97
N ILE A 192 -8.67 -2.61 -0.24
CA ILE A 192 -8.34 -2.16 1.11
C ILE A 192 -8.27 -3.35 2.07
N ALA A 193 -9.22 -4.29 1.99
CA ALA A 193 -9.24 -5.48 2.84
C ALA A 193 -7.97 -6.31 2.65
N ILE A 194 -7.58 -6.59 1.39
CA ILE A 194 -6.36 -7.34 1.06
C ILE A 194 -5.11 -6.57 1.51
N LYS A 195 -5.00 -5.28 1.15
CA LYS A 195 -3.87 -4.44 1.54
C LYS A 195 -3.62 -4.47 3.05
N ASN A 196 -4.67 -4.28 3.84
CA ASN A 196 -4.54 -4.17 5.29
C ASN A 196 -4.39 -5.53 5.99
N HIS A 197 -4.71 -6.65 5.32
CA HIS A 197 -4.43 -7.99 5.81
C HIS A 197 -2.98 -8.39 5.56
N GLU A 198 -2.44 -8.08 4.40
CA GLU A 198 -1.12 -8.53 3.96
C GLU A 198 0.01 -7.54 4.28
N THR A 199 -0.31 -6.26 4.57
CA THR A 199 0.71 -5.25 4.85
C THR A 199 0.42 -4.47 6.13
N GLU A 200 1.46 -4.24 6.94
CA GLU A 200 1.40 -3.37 8.12
C GLU A 200 1.82 -1.92 7.78
N SER A 201 2.18 -1.63 6.53
CA SER A 201 2.70 -0.32 6.15
C SER A 201 1.60 0.74 6.10
N THR A 202 1.87 1.90 6.71
CA THR A 202 1.07 3.12 6.59
C THR A 202 1.91 4.27 6.01
N MET A 203 2.98 3.94 5.31
CA MET A 203 3.90 4.88 4.68
C MET A 203 3.17 5.72 3.64
N SER A 204 3.10 7.04 3.83
CA SER A 204 2.62 7.97 2.81
C SER A 204 3.73 8.32 1.83
N LYS A 205 3.36 8.75 0.62
CA LYS A 205 4.33 9.22 -0.39
C LYS A 205 5.19 10.36 0.18
N GLU A 206 4.57 11.33 0.85
CA GLU A 206 5.25 12.46 1.46
C GLU A 206 6.30 12.02 2.50
N LEU A 207 5.94 11.06 3.36
CA LEU A 207 6.86 10.53 4.36
C LEU A 207 7.99 9.71 3.72
N PHE A 208 7.69 9.00 2.64
CA PHE A 208 8.69 8.20 1.91
C PHE A 208 9.71 9.08 1.18
N GLU A 209 9.25 10.15 0.52
CA GLU A 209 10.08 11.04 -0.31
C GLU A 209 10.81 12.12 0.50
N THR A 210 10.43 12.31 1.78
CA THR A 210 10.98 13.40 2.60
C THR A 210 12.50 13.28 2.80
N LYS A 211 13.17 14.42 2.67
CA LYS A 211 14.59 14.61 3.00
C LYS A 211 14.79 15.35 4.34
N GLU A 212 13.70 15.71 4.99
CA GLU A 212 13.77 16.43 6.23
C GLU A 212 14.35 15.59 7.37
N SER A 213 15.15 16.23 8.22
CA SER A 213 15.64 15.63 9.46
C SER A 213 14.64 15.85 10.59
N GLY A 214 14.60 14.93 11.53
CA GLY A 214 13.71 14.99 12.65
C GLY A 214 13.75 13.75 13.52
N VAL A 215 12.65 13.46 14.19
CA VAL A 215 12.48 12.23 14.95
C VAL A 215 11.33 11.43 14.37
N LEU A 216 11.65 10.28 13.79
CA LEU A 216 10.64 9.34 13.31
C LEU A 216 10.05 8.60 14.49
N CYS A 217 8.73 8.68 14.63
CA CYS A 217 7.94 8.02 15.67
C CYS A 217 7.13 6.88 15.04
N ILE A 218 7.33 5.65 15.52
CA ILE A 218 6.73 4.43 14.97
C ILE A 218 5.95 3.71 16.06
N ILE A 219 4.70 3.31 15.80
CA ILE A 219 3.96 2.40 16.68
C ILE A 219 4.53 0.99 16.51
N THR A 220 5.18 0.46 17.54
CA THR A 220 5.78 -0.89 17.50
C THR A 220 4.92 -1.95 18.19
N LYS A 221 4.09 -1.55 19.15
CA LYS A 221 3.12 -2.42 19.80
C LYS A 221 1.84 -1.69 20.12
N LYS A 222 0.74 -2.42 20.07
CA LYS A 222 -0.60 -1.94 20.38
C LYS A 222 -1.39 -2.99 21.13
N SER A 223 -2.17 -2.57 22.12
CA SER A 223 -3.22 -3.38 22.74
C SER A 223 -4.44 -2.53 23.05
N GLY A 224 -5.63 -3.10 22.87
CA GLY A 224 -6.89 -2.39 23.01
C GLY A 224 -7.22 -1.47 21.83
N SER A 225 -8.17 -0.54 22.04
CA SER A 225 -8.63 0.39 21.00
C SER A 225 -7.62 1.53 20.80
N SER A 226 -7.07 1.64 19.63
CA SER A 226 -6.19 2.74 19.21
C SER A 226 -6.50 3.12 17.75
N PRO A 227 -6.42 4.39 17.36
CA PRO A 227 -6.84 4.87 16.04
C PRO A 227 -6.06 4.25 14.88
N ARG A 228 -4.78 3.91 15.09
CA ARG A 228 -3.94 3.30 14.05
C ARG A 228 -3.22 2.04 14.55
N GLY A 229 -2.74 1.22 13.61
CA GLY A 229 -2.06 -0.05 13.86
C GLY A 229 -0.56 0.07 14.07
N VAL A 230 0.06 -1.08 14.38
CA VAL A 230 1.52 -1.25 14.36
C VAL A 230 2.05 -0.90 12.98
N GLY A 231 3.24 -0.31 12.90
CA GLY A 231 3.84 0.17 11.66
C GLY A 231 3.45 1.61 11.30
N SER A 232 2.43 2.20 11.95
CA SER A 232 2.08 3.61 11.72
C SER A 232 3.20 4.55 12.12
N MET A 233 3.50 5.54 11.27
CA MET A 233 4.65 6.43 11.40
C MET A 233 4.29 7.90 11.27
N MET A 234 5.09 8.71 11.97
CA MET A 234 5.06 10.16 11.91
C MET A 234 6.48 10.69 12.08
N LEU A 235 6.95 11.54 11.19
CA LEU A 235 8.20 12.28 11.34
C LEU A 235 7.90 13.64 11.95
N VAL A 236 8.46 13.90 13.13
CA VAL A 236 8.40 15.22 13.78
C VAL A 236 9.64 15.99 13.38
N THR A 237 9.43 17.06 12.62
CA THR A 237 10.49 17.97 12.13
C THR A 237 10.48 19.29 12.91
N LYS A 238 11.41 20.17 12.60
CA LYS A 238 11.42 21.54 13.16
C LYS A 238 10.24 22.40 12.67
N ASP A 239 9.68 22.08 11.48
CA ASP A 239 8.65 22.87 10.81
C ASP A 239 7.23 22.27 10.96
N GLY A 240 7.12 21.09 11.55
CA GLY A 240 5.84 20.40 11.74
C GLY A 240 5.95 18.90 11.76
N ILE A 241 4.91 18.23 11.26
CA ILE A 241 4.86 16.76 11.16
C ILE A 241 4.60 16.32 9.74
N ILE A 242 5.15 15.14 9.37
CA ILE A 242 4.87 14.43 8.14
C ILE A 242 4.35 13.04 8.52
N GLY A 243 3.20 12.64 7.98
CA GLY A 243 2.52 11.40 8.37
C GLY A 243 1.70 11.55 9.65
N SER A 244 1.24 10.42 10.23
CA SER A 244 0.42 10.41 11.45
C SER A 244 0.45 9.04 12.12
N ILE A 245 0.42 9.03 13.44
CA ILE A 245 0.25 7.82 14.26
C ILE A 245 -1.18 7.66 14.79
N GLY A 246 -2.14 8.43 14.25
CA GLY A 246 -3.57 8.24 14.54
C GLY A 246 -4.28 9.44 15.16
N GLY A 247 -3.61 10.57 15.28
CA GLY A 247 -4.20 11.80 15.85
C GLY A 247 -4.43 11.75 17.37
N GLY A 248 -5.16 12.76 17.85
CA GLY A 248 -5.58 12.82 19.24
C GLY A 248 -4.43 13.08 20.23
N ASN A 249 -4.68 12.68 21.48
CA ASN A 249 -3.80 13.00 22.60
C ASN A 249 -2.45 12.27 22.51
N LEU A 250 -2.42 11.03 22.01
CA LEU A 250 -1.18 10.28 21.83
C LEU A 250 -0.25 11.03 20.87
N GLU A 251 -0.76 11.40 19.70
CA GLU A 251 0.02 12.10 18.69
C GLU A 251 0.55 13.44 19.22
N LYS A 252 -0.30 14.22 19.89
CA LYS A 252 0.11 15.46 20.53
C LYS A 252 1.23 15.25 21.53
N THR A 253 1.11 14.28 22.45
CA THR A 253 2.15 13.96 23.43
C THR A 253 3.46 13.55 22.75
N VAL A 254 3.36 12.69 21.73
CA VAL A 254 4.54 12.24 20.97
C VAL A 254 5.22 13.39 20.24
N MET A 255 4.45 14.33 19.66
CA MET A 255 4.99 15.54 19.03
C MET A 255 5.73 16.44 20.01
N GLU A 256 5.20 16.60 21.22
CA GLU A 256 5.84 17.43 22.28
C GLU A 256 7.14 16.78 22.80
N GLU A 257 7.18 15.46 22.89
CA GLU A 257 8.33 14.74 23.42
C GLU A 257 9.44 14.46 22.39
N ALA A 258 9.08 14.24 21.12
CA ALA A 258 10.00 13.84 20.06
C ALA A 258 11.24 14.75 19.93
N PRO A 259 11.15 16.09 19.97
CA PRO A 259 12.32 16.95 19.80
C PRO A 259 13.40 16.75 20.87
N SER A 260 13.04 16.19 22.03
CA SER A 260 13.98 15.91 23.12
C SER A 260 14.77 14.61 22.93
N MET A 261 14.32 13.74 22.03
CA MET A 261 14.94 12.42 21.77
C MET A 261 16.23 12.61 20.95
N LYS A 262 17.37 12.27 21.54
CA LYS A 262 18.70 12.34 20.89
C LYS A 262 19.22 10.98 20.48
N GLU A 263 18.62 9.91 21.02
CA GLU A 263 18.97 8.51 20.80
C GLU A 263 17.70 7.71 20.49
N ILE A 264 17.86 6.55 19.87
CA ILE A 264 16.77 5.60 19.65
C ILE A 264 16.17 5.22 21.01
N THR A 265 14.91 5.57 21.21
CA THR A 265 14.22 5.41 22.51
C THR A 265 12.86 4.74 22.32
N ARG A 266 12.47 3.88 23.27
CA ARG A 266 11.12 3.30 23.32
C ARG A 266 10.37 3.83 24.52
N LYS A 267 9.13 4.26 24.29
CA LYS A 267 8.21 4.66 25.36
C LYS A 267 6.88 3.94 25.25
N LYS A 268 6.28 3.65 26.39
CA LYS A 268 4.95 3.05 26.50
C LYS A 268 3.96 4.11 26.96
N TYR A 269 2.81 4.16 26.29
CA TYR A 269 1.72 5.06 26.58
C TYR A 269 0.47 4.26 26.93
N ASP A 270 -0.11 4.54 28.11
CA ASP A 270 -1.35 3.93 28.56
C ASP A 270 -2.47 4.99 28.47
N LEU A 271 -3.35 4.81 27.47
CA LEU A 271 -4.45 5.72 27.18
C LEU A 271 -5.74 5.33 27.96
N SER A 272 -5.67 4.30 28.81
CA SER A 272 -6.82 3.77 29.55
C SER A 272 -7.07 4.47 30.90
N ASN A 273 -6.18 5.38 31.35
CA ASN A 273 -6.27 6.00 32.67
C ASN A 273 -7.31 7.13 32.74
N ALA A 274 -7.93 7.27 33.92
CA ALA A 274 -9.01 8.23 34.23
C ALA A 274 -8.68 9.72 33.93
N GLN A 275 -7.40 10.10 33.83
CA GLN A 275 -6.99 11.43 33.39
C GLN A 275 -7.26 11.69 31.90
N SER A 276 -7.27 10.63 31.05
CA SER A 276 -7.66 10.73 29.64
C SER A 276 -9.18 10.91 29.48
N ALA A 277 -9.97 10.39 30.41
CA ALA A 277 -11.44 10.53 30.39
C ALA A 277 -11.91 11.96 30.65
N THR A 278 -11.15 12.76 31.40
CA THR A 278 -11.43 14.19 31.66
C THR A 278 -11.25 15.07 30.42
N LEU A 279 -10.54 14.55 29.37
CA LEU A 279 -10.30 15.24 28.10
C LEU A 279 -11.22 14.73 26.95
N GLY A 280 -12.30 13.99 27.28
CA GLY A 280 -13.30 13.57 26.29
C GLY A 280 -12.85 12.46 25.33
N MET A 281 -11.82 11.70 25.67
CA MET A 281 -11.27 10.63 24.81
C MET A 281 -11.57 9.24 25.38
N ILE A 282 -12.36 8.47 24.64
CA ILE A 282 -12.72 7.06 24.95
C ILE A 282 -11.77 6.10 24.20
N CYS A 283 -10.48 6.38 24.14
CA CYS A 283 -9.51 5.45 23.56
C CYS A 283 -8.80 4.70 24.68
N GLY A 284 -9.24 3.48 25.00
CA GLY A 284 -8.73 2.64 26.08
C GLY A 284 -7.62 1.68 25.69
N GLY A 285 -6.60 2.12 24.92
CA GLY A 285 -5.51 1.26 24.45
C GLY A 285 -4.14 1.60 25.04
N LYS A 286 -3.19 0.64 24.89
CA LYS A 286 -1.78 0.85 25.21
C LYS A 286 -0.99 0.81 23.93
N ASN A 287 -0.05 1.77 23.77
CA ASN A 287 0.84 1.82 22.61
C ASN A 287 2.31 1.86 23.07
N GLU A 288 3.19 1.24 22.29
CA GLU A 288 4.63 1.42 22.41
C GLU A 288 5.12 2.17 21.19
N ILE A 289 5.78 3.31 21.42
CA ILE A 289 6.34 4.16 20.38
C ILE A 289 7.84 4.04 20.37
N LEU A 290 8.42 3.81 19.21
CA LEU A 290 9.83 3.86 18.93
C LEU A 290 10.16 5.22 18.32
N TYR A 291 11.06 5.95 18.95
CA TYR A 291 11.61 7.22 18.49
C TYR A 291 12.97 6.97 17.85
N VAL A 292 13.15 7.41 16.61
CA VAL A 292 14.41 7.28 15.87
C VAL A 292 14.80 8.66 15.33
N PRO A 293 15.83 9.30 15.87
CA PRO A 293 16.40 10.53 15.29
C PRO A 293 17.02 10.23 13.91
N VAL A 294 16.63 10.96 12.87
CA VAL A 294 17.04 10.74 11.47
C VAL A 294 17.45 12.03 10.78
#